data_152c8e323fb6de07d90a5d9b39aa7efa
#
_entry.id   152c8e323fb6de07d90a5d9b39aa7efa
#
_cell.length_a   1.000
_cell.length_b   1.000
_cell.length_c   1.000
_cell.angle_alpha   90.00
_cell.angle_beta   90.00
_cell.angle_gamma   90.00
#
_symmetry.space_group_name_H-M   'P 1'
#
loop_
_entity.id
_entity.type
_entity.pdbx_description
1 polymer ?
#
loop_
_entity_poly.entity_id
_entity_poly.type
_entity_poly.pdbx_seq_one_letter_code
_entity_poly.pdbx_strand_id
1 'polypeptide(L)'
;MKKGEGNIRWYDRDSLEIVDEVLRATPKKIKDEEGNVTATLTHRKPSLTDARKQFFLPSVTSVIKDIVAARALTEWIEEDCIKTCAAYPYQGDGSEEDIHDRYMPMIKGKRQEYSSSVQDKGKLLHKEKELFFIEDIEPETMEGKNICIGYQKFMNMWGAKKENMTCEQPFGSSSIGFAGTPDDYFGDIRIINDLKTTKQKNFEKIKKSSHLYLSWKLQLGAYRKIDPEARLFQAVASQETGEVKFIELEDPDIWAKAFDGIFTTWCAQKEYDPRCAI
;
A
#
# COMPACT_ATOMS: atom_id res chain seq x y z
N MET A 1 23.42 14.75 0.94
CA MET A 1 22.72 13.52 0.52
C MET A 1 21.31 13.92 0.10
N LYS A 2 20.95 13.80 -1.17
CA LYS A 2 19.54 13.89 -1.59
C LYS A 2 18.83 12.70 -0.95
N LYS A 3 17.92 12.94 0.03
CA LYS A 3 17.02 11.91 0.52
C LYS A 3 16.31 11.35 -0.71
N GLY A 4 16.42 10.04 -0.95
CA GLY A 4 15.75 9.39 -2.06
C GLY A 4 14.28 9.72 -2.01
N GLU A 5 13.76 10.21 -3.13
CA GLU A 5 12.32 10.32 -3.32
C GLU A 5 11.78 8.89 -3.16
N GLY A 6 11.00 8.65 -2.09
CA GLY A 6 10.35 7.37 -1.88
C GLY A 6 9.57 6.97 -3.13
N ASN A 7 9.39 5.69 -3.38
CA ASN A 7 8.58 5.18 -4.49
C ASN A 7 7.13 5.64 -4.31
N ILE A 8 6.82 6.86 -4.75
CA ILE A 8 5.47 7.41 -4.76
C ILE A 8 4.74 6.75 -5.92
N ARG A 9 3.57 6.18 -5.66
CA ARG A 9 2.64 5.76 -6.71
C ARG A 9 1.86 6.98 -7.16
N TRP A 10 1.84 7.20 -8.47
CA TRP A 10 1.15 8.30 -9.11
C TRP A 10 -0.04 7.81 -9.92
N TYR A 11 -1.06 8.64 -10.01
CA TYR A 11 -2.23 8.43 -10.87
C TYR A 11 -2.32 9.55 -11.89
N ASP A 12 -2.72 9.22 -13.10
CA ASP A 12 -3.12 10.22 -14.07
C ASP A 12 -4.33 11.00 -13.53
N ARG A 13 -4.33 12.31 -13.76
CA ARG A 13 -5.32 13.20 -13.17
C ARG A 13 -6.74 12.98 -13.73
N ASP A 14 -6.83 12.63 -15.00
CA ASP A 14 -8.09 12.57 -15.73
C ASP A 14 -8.63 11.13 -15.82
N SER A 15 -7.77 10.17 -16.14
CA SER A 15 -8.15 8.76 -16.26
C SER A 15 -8.14 8.00 -14.94
N LEU A 16 -7.44 8.50 -13.92
CA LEU A 16 -7.13 7.82 -12.65
C LEU A 16 -6.36 6.50 -12.81
N GLU A 17 -5.78 6.26 -13.98
CA GLU A 17 -4.91 5.12 -14.18
C GLU A 17 -3.58 5.29 -13.45
N ILE A 18 -3.00 4.18 -13.00
CA ILE A 18 -1.67 4.21 -12.37
C ILE A 18 -0.62 4.54 -13.43
N VAL A 19 0.19 5.56 -13.15
CA VAL A 19 1.30 5.96 -14.02
C VAL A 19 2.54 5.17 -13.63
N ASP A 20 2.77 4.05 -14.29
CA ASP A 20 3.91 3.18 -13.99
C ASP A 20 5.22 3.69 -14.62
N GLU A 21 5.13 4.29 -15.80
CA GLU A 21 6.30 4.74 -16.57
C GLU A 21 6.06 6.07 -17.28
N VAL A 22 7.13 6.87 -17.37
CA VAL A 22 7.19 8.07 -18.19
C VAL A 22 8.41 8.03 -19.11
N LEU A 23 8.28 8.62 -20.30
CA LEU A 23 9.37 8.72 -21.24
C LEU A 23 10.49 9.64 -20.68
N ARG A 24 11.75 9.23 -20.76
CA ARG A 24 12.88 10.08 -20.38
C ARG A 24 13.02 11.23 -21.36
N ALA A 25 13.11 12.45 -20.84
CA ALA A 25 13.34 13.63 -21.66
C ALA A 25 14.72 13.60 -22.35
N THR A 26 15.71 12.90 -21.78
CA THR A 26 17.05 12.76 -22.33
C THR A 26 17.31 11.29 -22.69
N PRO A 27 17.64 10.98 -23.93
CA PRO A 27 17.96 9.63 -24.35
C PRO A 27 19.13 9.05 -23.54
N LYS A 28 19.02 7.78 -23.16
CA LYS A 28 20.11 7.06 -22.53
C LYS A 28 21.11 6.63 -23.59
N LYS A 29 22.40 7.00 -23.40
CA LYS A 29 23.46 6.48 -24.21
C LYS A 29 23.77 5.05 -23.83
N ILE A 30 23.52 4.11 -24.72
CA ILE A 30 23.81 2.68 -24.55
C ILE A 30 25.00 2.36 -25.47
N LYS A 31 26.02 1.71 -24.91
CA LYS A 31 27.14 1.15 -25.69
C LYS A 31 26.77 -0.30 -26.02
N ASP A 32 26.90 -0.67 -27.28
CA ASP A 32 26.84 -2.07 -27.69
C ASP A 32 28.19 -2.79 -27.37
N GLU A 33 28.22 -4.07 -27.65
CA GLU A 33 29.43 -4.90 -27.41
C GLU A 33 30.63 -4.47 -28.24
N GLU A 34 30.42 -3.74 -29.33
CA GLU A 34 31.45 -3.21 -30.24
C GLU A 34 31.89 -1.79 -29.83
N GLY A 35 31.29 -1.23 -28.79
CA GLY A 35 31.61 0.09 -28.24
C GLY A 35 30.91 1.27 -28.93
N ASN A 36 30.00 1.03 -29.89
CA ASN A 36 29.22 2.08 -30.55
C ASN A 36 28.19 2.64 -29.57
N VAL A 37 28.00 3.95 -29.61
CA VAL A 37 27.07 4.66 -28.72
C VAL A 37 25.78 4.96 -29.46
N THR A 38 24.72 4.30 -29.09
CA THR A 38 23.34 4.61 -29.57
C THR A 38 22.58 5.37 -28.51
N ALA A 39 21.83 6.40 -28.94
CA ALA A 39 20.95 7.16 -28.07
C ALA A 39 19.52 6.58 -28.15
N THR A 40 19.07 5.91 -27.09
CA THR A 40 17.76 5.26 -27.07
C THR A 40 16.85 5.96 -26.06
N LEU A 41 15.63 6.30 -26.48
CA LEU A 41 14.57 6.74 -25.56
C LEU A 41 14.16 5.57 -24.68
N THR A 42 14.26 5.75 -23.36
CA THR A 42 13.90 4.73 -22.38
C THR A 42 12.82 5.24 -21.46
N HIS A 43 11.98 4.33 -20.97
CA HIS A 43 11.02 4.63 -19.92
C HIS A 43 11.67 4.56 -18.53
N ARG A 44 11.09 5.24 -17.57
CA ARG A 44 11.45 5.20 -16.16
C ARG A 44 10.23 5.45 -15.28
N LYS A 45 10.31 5.06 -14.03
CA LYS A 45 9.27 5.43 -13.06
C LYS A 45 9.11 6.95 -12.97
N PRO A 46 7.86 7.44 -12.84
CA PRO A 46 7.58 8.85 -12.70
C PRO A 46 8.21 9.41 -11.42
N SER A 47 8.69 10.63 -11.50
CA SER A 47 9.24 11.39 -10.37
C SER A 47 8.32 12.54 -9.98
N LEU A 48 8.61 13.20 -8.85
CA LEU A 48 7.91 14.41 -8.44
C LEU A 48 8.00 15.53 -9.50
N THR A 49 9.12 15.60 -10.24
CA THR A 49 9.27 16.55 -11.34
C THR A 49 8.31 16.28 -12.49
N ASP A 50 8.05 15.01 -12.79
CA ASP A 50 7.05 14.63 -13.80
C ASP A 50 5.65 14.96 -13.30
N ALA A 51 5.36 14.65 -12.04
CA ALA A 51 4.07 14.96 -11.43
C ALA A 51 3.75 16.46 -11.47
N ARG A 52 4.74 17.32 -11.18
CA ARG A 52 4.58 18.79 -11.30
C ARG A 52 4.28 19.25 -12.73
N LYS A 53 4.84 18.57 -13.73
CA LYS A 53 4.65 18.93 -15.14
C LYS A 53 3.36 18.39 -15.74
N GLN A 54 2.93 17.22 -15.31
CA GLN A 54 1.80 16.48 -15.87
C GLN A 54 0.62 16.42 -14.89
N PHE A 55 0.75 17.06 -13.72
CA PHE A 55 -0.28 17.17 -12.69
C PHE A 55 -0.77 15.83 -12.14
N PHE A 56 0.13 14.84 -12.00
CA PHE A 56 -0.22 13.54 -11.45
C PHE A 56 -0.66 13.63 -9.99
N LEU A 57 -1.64 12.80 -9.64
CA LEU A 57 -2.15 12.69 -8.27
C LEU A 57 -1.31 11.69 -7.46
N PRO A 58 -0.87 12.02 -6.24
CA PRO A 58 -0.19 11.05 -5.38
C PRO A 58 -1.18 10.04 -4.82
N SER A 59 -0.73 8.80 -4.57
CA SER A 59 -1.54 7.83 -3.87
C SER A 59 -1.67 8.14 -2.39
N VAL A 60 -2.84 7.86 -1.82
CA VAL A 60 -3.13 7.96 -0.38
C VAL A 60 -2.04 7.29 0.46
N THR A 61 -1.69 6.04 0.12
CA THR A 61 -0.69 5.26 0.85
C THR A 61 0.71 5.86 0.77
N SER A 62 1.07 6.51 -0.35
CA SER A 62 2.37 7.20 -0.48
C SER A 62 2.43 8.44 0.39
N VAL A 63 1.36 9.24 0.43
CA VAL A 63 1.25 10.42 1.31
C VAL A 63 1.40 10.01 2.78
N ILE A 64 0.67 8.97 3.20
CA ILE A 64 0.76 8.48 4.59
C ILE A 64 2.17 8.01 4.92
N LYS A 65 2.81 7.22 4.05
CA LYS A 65 4.18 6.73 4.27
C LYS A 65 5.22 7.84 4.39
N ASP A 66 5.06 8.91 3.63
CA ASP A 66 6.03 10.01 3.64
C ASP A 66 5.94 10.87 4.91
N ILE A 67 4.74 11.02 5.48
CA ILE A 67 4.49 11.95 6.60
C ILE A 67 4.41 11.22 7.94
N VAL A 68 3.74 10.07 7.98
CA VAL A 68 3.57 9.30 9.21
C VAL A 68 4.77 8.37 9.38
N ALA A 69 5.84 8.89 9.97
CA ALA A 69 6.90 8.03 10.51
C ALA A 69 6.30 7.25 11.68
N ALA A 70 5.81 6.06 11.40
CA ALA A 70 5.19 5.24 12.41
C ALA A 70 6.25 4.81 13.42
N ARG A 71 6.21 5.38 14.64
CA ARG A 71 7.04 4.93 15.78
C ARG A 71 6.97 3.40 15.92
N ALA A 72 5.76 2.85 15.79
CA ALA A 72 5.55 1.41 15.75
C ALA A 72 6.32 0.69 14.63
N LEU A 73 6.53 1.32 13.47
CA LEU A 73 7.36 0.76 12.40
C LEU A 73 8.83 0.78 12.78
N THR A 74 9.31 1.85 13.41
CA THR A 74 10.71 1.94 13.89
C THR A 74 10.97 0.88 14.95
N GLU A 75 10.10 0.79 15.97
CA GLU A 75 10.16 -0.24 17.01
C GLU A 75 10.12 -1.67 16.43
N TRP A 76 9.26 -1.89 15.44
CA TRP A 76 9.20 -3.19 14.75
C TRP A 76 10.49 -3.48 13.95
N ILE A 77 11.06 -2.48 13.27
CA ILE A 77 12.32 -2.63 12.54
C ILE A 77 13.47 -2.98 13.50
N GLU A 78 13.53 -2.32 14.65
CA GLU A 78 14.53 -2.59 15.67
C GLU A 78 14.36 -4.01 16.26
N GLU A 79 13.14 -4.39 16.64
CA GLU A 79 12.82 -5.72 17.16
C GLU A 79 13.12 -6.83 16.14
N ASP A 80 12.75 -6.61 14.86
CA ASP A 80 13.01 -7.55 13.77
C ASP A 80 14.51 -7.67 13.48
N CYS A 81 15.27 -6.57 13.59
CA CYS A 81 16.72 -6.58 13.48
C CYS A 81 17.35 -7.42 14.59
N ILE A 82 16.94 -7.20 15.84
CA ILE A 82 17.45 -7.96 17.00
C ILE A 82 17.14 -9.45 16.83
N LYS A 83 15.93 -9.83 16.45
CA LYS A 83 15.53 -11.24 16.21
C LYS A 83 16.35 -11.87 15.10
N THR A 84 16.59 -11.15 14.01
CA THR A 84 17.39 -11.65 12.89
C THR A 84 18.84 -11.83 13.30
N CYS A 85 19.44 -10.88 14.03
CA CYS A 85 20.79 -11.03 14.56
C CYS A 85 20.91 -12.21 15.53
N ALA A 86 19.90 -12.44 16.37
CA ALA A 86 19.87 -13.60 17.28
C ALA A 86 19.76 -14.93 16.54
N ALA A 87 18.99 -14.97 15.44
CA ALA A 87 18.85 -16.17 14.59
C ALA A 87 20.09 -16.46 13.74
N TYR A 88 20.82 -15.44 13.39
CA TYR A 88 22.03 -15.50 12.56
C TYR A 88 23.19 -14.79 13.29
N PRO A 89 23.73 -15.39 14.36
CA PRO A 89 24.77 -14.76 15.16
C PRO A 89 26.03 -14.52 14.35
N TYR A 90 26.72 -13.42 14.68
CA TYR A 90 27.96 -13.05 14.05
C TYR A 90 29.05 -14.13 14.30
N GLN A 91 29.76 -14.53 13.25
CA GLN A 91 30.79 -15.55 13.27
C GLN A 91 32.11 -15.07 12.63
N GLY A 92 32.30 -13.76 12.54
CA GLY A 92 33.50 -13.16 11.94
C GLY A 92 34.61 -12.87 12.98
N ASP A 93 35.64 -12.16 12.53
CA ASP A 93 36.83 -11.81 13.33
C ASP A 93 36.63 -10.61 14.27
N GLY A 94 35.46 -9.96 14.22
CA GLY A 94 35.12 -8.79 15.03
C GLY A 94 35.63 -7.46 14.44
N SER A 95 36.24 -7.49 13.24
CA SER A 95 36.64 -6.26 12.58
C SER A 95 35.44 -5.45 12.11
N GLU A 96 35.59 -4.13 12.10
CA GLU A 96 34.57 -3.20 11.62
C GLU A 96 34.27 -3.46 10.13
N GLU A 97 35.28 -3.80 9.35
CA GLU A 97 35.21 -4.12 7.93
C GLU A 97 34.38 -5.40 7.71
N ASP A 98 34.63 -6.49 8.44
CA ASP A 98 33.88 -7.74 8.30
C ASP A 98 32.41 -7.57 8.72
N ILE A 99 32.14 -6.77 9.75
CA ILE A 99 30.79 -6.43 10.18
C ILE A 99 30.05 -5.67 9.07
N HIS A 100 30.67 -4.63 8.49
CA HIS A 100 30.04 -3.79 7.47
C HIS A 100 29.88 -4.47 6.13
N ASP A 101 30.87 -5.23 5.67
CA ASP A 101 30.94 -5.72 4.30
C ASP A 101 30.33 -7.11 4.15
N ARG A 102 30.21 -7.87 5.22
CA ARG A 102 29.67 -9.25 5.20
C ARG A 102 28.43 -9.43 6.05
N TYR A 103 28.54 -9.14 7.35
CA TYR A 103 27.45 -9.45 8.29
C TYR A 103 26.23 -8.57 8.11
N MET A 104 26.37 -7.25 8.03
CA MET A 104 25.23 -6.34 7.86
C MET A 104 24.48 -6.52 6.54
N PRO A 105 25.13 -6.74 5.38
CA PRO A 105 24.43 -7.09 4.15
C PRO A 105 23.67 -8.42 4.25
N MET A 106 24.25 -9.44 4.90
CA MET A 106 23.58 -10.72 5.13
C MET A 106 22.30 -10.54 5.99
N ILE A 107 22.37 -9.82 7.09
CA ILE A 107 21.20 -9.53 7.95
C ILE A 107 20.13 -8.76 7.18
N LYS A 108 20.52 -7.74 6.42
CA LYS A 108 19.58 -7.01 5.55
C LYS A 108 18.92 -7.92 4.52
N GLY A 109 19.68 -8.82 3.90
CA GLY A 109 19.16 -9.81 2.96
C GLY A 109 18.13 -10.73 3.59
N LYS A 110 18.43 -11.32 4.75
CA LYS A 110 17.52 -12.21 5.48
C LYS A 110 16.21 -11.52 5.91
N ARG A 111 16.31 -10.28 6.37
CA ARG A 111 15.12 -9.46 6.69
C ARG A 111 14.28 -9.16 5.47
N GLN A 112 14.92 -8.86 4.34
CA GLN A 112 14.22 -8.59 3.09
C GLN A 112 13.52 -9.84 2.55
N GLU A 113 14.18 -11.01 2.55
CA GLU A 113 13.58 -12.29 2.19
C GLU A 113 12.32 -12.57 3.00
N TYR A 114 12.41 -12.42 4.32
CA TYR A 114 11.27 -12.61 5.21
C TYR A 114 10.13 -11.63 4.94
N SER A 115 10.45 -10.34 4.85
CA SER A 115 9.45 -9.29 4.56
C SER A 115 8.75 -9.52 3.23
N SER A 116 9.52 -9.90 2.20
CA SER A 116 8.95 -10.20 0.86
C SER A 116 8.00 -11.39 0.92
N SER A 117 8.36 -12.48 1.59
CA SER A 117 7.52 -13.67 1.70
C SER A 117 6.15 -13.37 2.36
N VAL A 118 6.15 -12.53 3.41
CA VAL A 118 4.92 -12.09 4.09
C VAL A 118 4.06 -11.22 3.17
N GLN A 119 4.70 -10.29 2.43
CA GLN A 119 4.00 -9.44 1.48
C GLN A 119 3.42 -10.22 0.31
N ASP A 120 4.17 -11.20 -0.23
CA ASP A 120 3.74 -12.00 -1.37
C ASP A 120 2.56 -12.91 -0.98
N LYS A 121 2.56 -13.47 0.24
CA LYS A 121 1.39 -14.20 0.75
C LYS A 121 0.18 -13.26 0.87
N GLY A 122 0.36 -12.03 1.35
CA GLY A 122 -0.70 -11.03 1.40
C GLY A 122 -1.28 -10.73 0.02
N LYS A 123 -0.41 -10.45 -0.96
CA LYS A 123 -0.84 -10.18 -2.34
C LYS A 123 -1.59 -11.35 -2.96
N LEU A 124 -1.12 -12.59 -2.73
CA LEU A 124 -1.80 -13.79 -3.19
C LEU A 124 -3.25 -13.84 -2.67
N LEU A 125 -3.44 -13.66 -1.37
CA LEU A 125 -4.77 -13.71 -0.76
C LEU A 125 -5.71 -12.60 -1.26
N HIS A 126 -5.18 -11.38 -1.49
CA HIS A 126 -5.95 -10.32 -2.15
C HIS A 126 -6.36 -10.73 -3.56
N LYS A 127 -5.41 -11.28 -4.34
CA LYS A 127 -5.67 -11.69 -5.72
C LYS A 127 -6.66 -12.84 -5.81
N GLU A 128 -6.57 -13.84 -4.94
CA GLU A 128 -7.53 -14.94 -4.87
C GLU A 128 -8.95 -14.43 -4.57
N LYS A 129 -9.09 -13.50 -3.60
CA LYS A 129 -10.38 -12.85 -3.30
C LYS A 129 -10.91 -12.09 -4.51
N GLU A 130 -10.09 -11.26 -5.15
CA GLU A 130 -10.47 -10.50 -6.33
C GLU A 130 -10.97 -11.41 -7.46
N LEU A 131 -10.19 -12.45 -7.83
CA LEU A 131 -10.55 -13.40 -8.88
C LEU A 131 -11.86 -14.12 -8.58
N PHE A 132 -12.09 -14.49 -7.32
CA PHE A 132 -13.34 -15.13 -6.90
C PHE A 132 -14.57 -14.21 -7.09
N PHE A 133 -14.46 -12.94 -6.70
CA PHE A 133 -15.62 -12.04 -6.78
C PHE A 133 -15.83 -11.44 -8.17
N ILE A 134 -14.78 -11.25 -8.96
CA ILE A 134 -14.87 -10.62 -10.28
C ILE A 134 -14.97 -11.65 -11.41
N GLU A 135 -14.22 -12.73 -11.35
CA GLU A 135 -14.08 -13.70 -12.45
C GLU A 135 -14.68 -15.08 -12.14
N ASP A 136 -15.30 -15.28 -10.96
CA ASP A 136 -15.81 -16.58 -10.49
C ASP A 136 -14.74 -17.71 -10.43
N ILE A 137 -13.47 -17.34 -10.22
CA ILE A 137 -12.38 -18.30 -10.09
C ILE A 137 -12.23 -18.70 -8.62
N GLU A 138 -12.35 -20.02 -8.36
CA GLU A 138 -12.21 -20.56 -7.00
C GLU A 138 -10.78 -20.34 -6.46
N PRO A 139 -10.63 -19.89 -5.20
CA PRO A 139 -9.34 -19.75 -4.57
C PRO A 139 -8.60 -21.08 -4.45
N GLU A 140 -7.29 -21.10 -4.72
CA GLU A 140 -6.44 -22.29 -4.62
C GLU A 140 -6.12 -22.61 -3.17
N THR A 141 -5.92 -21.57 -2.33
CA THR A 141 -5.54 -21.76 -0.93
C THR A 141 -6.77 -21.89 -0.01
N MET A 142 -6.61 -22.63 1.09
CA MET A 142 -7.66 -22.73 2.11
C MET A 142 -7.91 -21.37 2.79
N GLU A 143 -6.85 -20.59 2.97
CA GLU A 143 -6.96 -19.24 3.52
C GLU A 143 -7.75 -18.31 2.59
N GLY A 144 -7.51 -18.36 1.28
CA GLY A 144 -8.29 -17.62 0.29
C GLY A 144 -9.76 -18.02 0.30
N LYS A 145 -10.07 -19.33 0.36
CA LYS A 145 -11.46 -19.83 0.49
C LYS A 145 -12.15 -19.28 1.74
N ASN A 146 -11.45 -19.32 2.87
CA ASN A 146 -12.00 -18.82 4.14
C ASN A 146 -12.24 -17.30 4.10
N ILE A 147 -11.35 -16.53 3.45
CA ILE A 147 -11.54 -15.10 3.21
C ILE A 147 -12.81 -14.88 2.38
N CYS A 148 -12.98 -15.59 1.26
CA CYS A 148 -14.16 -15.45 0.41
C CYS A 148 -15.46 -15.80 1.15
N ILE A 149 -15.46 -16.85 1.97
CA ILE A 149 -16.61 -17.21 2.84
C ILE A 149 -16.91 -16.07 3.84
N GLY A 150 -15.87 -15.47 4.43
CA GLY A 150 -16.02 -14.31 5.33
C GLY A 150 -16.66 -13.11 4.62
N TYR A 151 -16.23 -12.81 3.41
CA TYR A 151 -16.80 -11.76 2.58
C TYR A 151 -18.26 -12.05 2.18
N GLN A 152 -18.59 -13.27 1.77
CA GLN A 152 -19.96 -13.65 1.47
C GLN A 152 -20.89 -13.46 2.68
N LYS A 153 -20.44 -13.82 3.88
CA LYS A 153 -21.20 -13.58 5.13
C LYS A 153 -21.40 -12.08 5.38
N PHE A 154 -20.36 -11.27 5.18
CA PHE A 154 -20.45 -9.82 5.30
C PHE A 154 -21.45 -9.24 4.30
N MET A 155 -21.36 -9.62 3.03
CA MET A 155 -22.27 -9.17 1.98
C MET A 155 -23.72 -9.54 2.31
N ASN A 156 -23.98 -10.78 2.74
CA ASN A 156 -25.31 -11.21 3.15
C ASN A 156 -25.85 -10.42 4.33
N MET A 157 -25.01 -10.09 5.32
CA MET A 157 -25.39 -9.29 6.48
C MET A 157 -25.83 -7.87 6.10
N TRP A 158 -25.17 -7.28 5.11
CA TRP A 158 -25.41 -5.90 4.65
C TRP A 158 -26.35 -5.82 3.46
N GLY A 159 -26.77 -6.94 2.88
CA GLY A 159 -27.59 -6.98 1.68
C GLY A 159 -26.84 -6.56 0.42
N ALA A 160 -25.49 -6.59 0.45
CA ALA A 160 -24.66 -6.29 -0.73
C ALA A 160 -24.80 -7.38 -1.78
N LYS A 161 -24.75 -6.98 -3.05
CA LYS A 161 -24.80 -7.90 -4.16
C LYS A 161 -23.44 -7.94 -4.87
N LYS A 162 -23.05 -9.16 -5.30
CA LYS A 162 -21.78 -9.37 -6.00
C LYS A 162 -21.66 -8.53 -7.27
N GLU A 163 -22.74 -8.42 -8.04
CA GLU A 163 -22.79 -7.65 -9.29
C GLU A 163 -22.56 -6.14 -9.11
N ASN A 164 -22.69 -5.62 -7.88
CA ASN A 164 -22.48 -4.22 -7.54
C ASN A 164 -21.17 -3.98 -6.77
N MET A 165 -20.35 -5.02 -6.65
CA MET A 165 -19.02 -4.95 -6.05
C MET A 165 -17.98 -4.66 -7.14
N THR A 166 -17.13 -3.68 -6.89
CA THR A 166 -15.93 -3.44 -7.69
C THR A 166 -14.70 -3.67 -6.82
N CYS A 167 -13.67 -4.34 -7.38
CA CYS A 167 -12.41 -4.58 -6.70
C CYS A 167 -11.30 -3.77 -7.36
N GLU A 168 -10.34 -3.30 -6.55
CA GLU A 168 -9.12 -2.61 -7.01
C GLU A 168 -9.39 -1.47 -8.01
N GLN A 169 -10.56 -0.83 -7.92
CA GLN A 169 -10.89 0.30 -8.76
C GLN A 169 -10.29 1.58 -8.21
N PRO A 170 -9.54 2.36 -9.01
CA PRO A 170 -9.03 3.64 -8.58
C PRO A 170 -10.14 4.65 -8.32
N PHE A 171 -10.03 5.34 -7.19
CA PHE A 171 -10.88 6.46 -6.80
C PHE A 171 -10.04 7.69 -6.56
N GLY A 172 -10.50 8.84 -7.00
CA GLY A 172 -9.78 10.08 -6.80
C GLY A 172 -10.46 11.26 -7.47
N SER A 173 -9.89 12.42 -7.27
CA SER A 173 -10.35 13.64 -7.91
C SER A 173 -9.25 14.69 -7.92
N SER A 174 -9.14 15.43 -8.99
CA SER A 174 -8.24 16.59 -9.07
C SER A 174 -8.58 17.67 -8.04
N SER A 175 -9.85 17.81 -7.68
CA SER A 175 -10.30 18.80 -6.68
C SER A 175 -9.84 18.45 -5.27
N ILE A 176 -9.74 17.17 -4.90
CA ILE A 176 -9.19 16.74 -3.62
C ILE A 176 -7.67 16.57 -3.66
N GLY A 177 -7.08 16.41 -4.84
CA GLY A 177 -5.64 16.41 -5.10
C GLY A 177 -4.92 15.07 -4.86
N PHE A 178 -5.65 13.99 -4.63
CA PHE A 178 -5.07 12.66 -4.45
C PHE A 178 -5.98 11.57 -5.02
N ALA A 179 -5.44 10.39 -5.15
CA ALA A 179 -6.17 9.19 -5.55
C ALA A 179 -5.80 7.99 -4.66
N GLY A 180 -6.62 6.97 -4.68
CA GLY A 180 -6.38 5.72 -3.98
C GLY A 180 -7.17 4.59 -4.62
N THR A 181 -6.74 3.36 -4.32
CA THR A 181 -7.41 2.15 -4.80
C THR A 181 -7.84 1.37 -3.56
N PRO A 182 -9.11 1.48 -3.13
CA PRO A 182 -9.64 0.59 -2.11
C PRO A 182 -9.74 -0.83 -2.67
N ASP A 183 -9.60 -1.82 -1.80
CA ASP A 183 -9.69 -3.21 -2.23
C ASP A 183 -11.11 -3.57 -2.72
N ASP A 184 -12.14 -2.94 -2.14
CA ASP A 184 -13.53 -3.22 -2.51
C ASP A 184 -14.42 -1.98 -2.36
N TYR A 185 -15.36 -1.82 -3.29
CA TYR A 185 -16.48 -0.88 -3.18
C TYR A 185 -17.78 -1.56 -3.52
N PHE A 186 -18.76 -1.52 -2.61
CA PHE A 186 -20.11 -2.04 -2.76
C PHE A 186 -21.04 -0.87 -3.07
N GLY A 187 -21.27 -0.63 -4.37
CA GLY A 187 -21.92 0.58 -4.85
C GLY A 187 -23.39 0.72 -4.43
N ASP A 188 -24.12 -0.38 -4.31
CA ASP A 188 -25.54 -0.41 -3.93
C ASP A 188 -25.79 0.00 -2.48
N ILE A 189 -24.85 -0.26 -1.60
CA ILE A 189 -24.96 0.05 -0.17
C ILE A 189 -23.92 1.07 0.30
N ARG A 190 -23.11 1.61 -0.64
CA ARG A 190 -22.06 2.62 -0.41
C ARG A 190 -21.11 2.23 0.74
N ILE A 191 -20.55 1.05 0.65
CA ILE A 191 -19.51 0.58 1.55
C ILE A 191 -18.17 0.55 0.80
N ILE A 192 -17.16 1.18 1.37
CA ILE A 192 -15.76 1.02 1.00
C ILE A 192 -15.10 0.10 2.01
N ASN A 193 -14.38 -0.89 1.54
CA ASN A 193 -13.65 -1.81 2.37
C ASN A 193 -12.21 -1.93 1.89
N ASP A 194 -11.28 -2.03 2.84
CA ASP A 194 -9.86 -2.22 2.57
C ASP A 194 -9.38 -3.46 3.35
N LEU A 195 -8.86 -4.44 2.62
CA LEU A 195 -8.39 -5.71 3.19
C LEU A 195 -6.93 -5.59 3.65
N LYS A 196 -6.66 -6.00 4.86
CA LYS A 196 -5.30 -6.14 5.38
C LYS A 196 -5.09 -7.55 5.88
N THR A 197 -4.05 -8.18 5.40
CA THR A 197 -3.65 -9.49 5.89
C THR A 197 -2.57 -9.35 6.97
N THR A 198 -2.63 -10.19 7.99
CA THR A 198 -1.66 -10.16 9.09
C THR A 198 -1.45 -11.55 9.67
N LYS A 199 -0.37 -11.73 10.44
CA LYS A 199 -0.12 -12.99 11.15
C LYS A 199 -1.21 -13.27 12.20
N GLN A 200 -1.49 -14.55 12.46
CA GLN A 200 -2.53 -15.01 13.40
C GLN A 200 -2.45 -14.31 14.76
N LYS A 201 -1.24 -14.19 15.33
CA LYS A 201 -1.04 -13.52 16.62
C LYS A 201 -1.55 -12.06 16.63
N ASN A 202 -1.31 -11.31 15.55
CA ASN A 202 -1.77 -9.94 15.44
C ASN A 202 -3.26 -9.88 15.10
N PHE A 203 -3.75 -10.80 14.26
CA PHE A 203 -5.15 -10.95 13.96
C PHE A 203 -5.98 -11.15 15.24
N GLU A 204 -5.57 -12.07 16.13
CA GLU A 204 -6.27 -12.31 17.40
C GLU A 204 -6.31 -11.07 18.32
N LYS A 205 -5.23 -10.27 18.34
CA LYS A 205 -5.23 -9.00 19.08
C LYS A 205 -6.26 -8.02 18.52
N ILE A 206 -6.27 -7.84 17.19
CA ILE A 206 -7.18 -6.93 16.51
C ILE A 206 -8.62 -7.43 16.63
N LYS A 207 -8.83 -8.75 16.51
CA LYS A 207 -10.14 -9.39 16.66
C LYS A 207 -10.76 -9.12 18.03
N LYS A 208 -9.96 -9.13 19.10
CA LYS A 208 -10.40 -8.85 20.48
C LYS A 208 -10.66 -7.38 20.75
N SER A 209 -9.75 -6.50 20.29
CA SER A 209 -9.80 -5.07 20.62
C SER A 209 -10.61 -4.24 19.63
N SER A 210 -10.83 -4.74 18.42
CA SER A 210 -11.31 -3.96 17.27
C SER A 210 -10.47 -2.70 16.97
N HIS A 211 -9.23 -2.64 17.49
CA HIS A 211 -8.36 -1.49 17.34
C HIS A 211 -7.67 -1.52 15.97
N LEU A 212 -7.88 -0.46 15.18
CA LEU A 212 -7.24 -0.26 13.89
C LEU A 212 -5.93 0.55 14.06
N TYR A 213 -4.92 0.19 13.28
CA TYR A 213 -3.68 0.98 13.22
C TYR A 213 -3.94 2.38 12.65
N LEU A 214 -3.13 3.35 13.11
CA LEU A 214 -3.26 4.75 12.69
C LEU A 214 -3.24 4.90 11.16
N SER A 215 -2.31 4.22 10.48
CA SER A 215 -2.19 4.29 9.02
C SER A 215 -3.43 3.76 8.29
N TRP A 216 -4.12 2.76 8.83
CA TRP A 216 -5.35 2.20 8.26
C TRP A 216 -6.52 3.17 8.42
N LYS A 217 -6.66 3.77 9.62
CA LYS A 217 -7.69 4.78 9.87
C LYS A 217 -7.52 6.00 8.95
N LEU A 218 -6.28 6.44 8.74
CA LEU A 218 -5.96 7.55 7.84
C LEU A 218 -6.26 7.20 6.37
N GLN A 219 -5.98 5.95 5.95
CA GLN A 219 -6.29 5.48 4.61
C GLN A 219 -7.81 5.46 4.37
N LEU A 220 -8.57 4.91 5.30
CA LEU A 220 -10.03 4.94 5.23
C LEU A 220 -10.57 6.38 5.31
N GLY A 221 -9.99 7.25 6.15
CA GLY A 221 -10.35 8.66 6.22
C GLY A 221 -10.13 9.40 4.89
N ALA A 222 -9.07 9.05 4.15
CA ALA A 222 -8.88 9.58 2.80
C ALA A 222 -10.00 9.13 1.84
N TYR A 223 -10.44 7.87 1.93
CA TYR A 223 -11.55 7.36 1.12
C TYR A 223 -12.88 8.05 1.46
N ARG A 224 -13.09 8.47 2.72
CA ARG A 224 -14.23 9.31 3.10
C ARG A 224 -14.29 10.62 2.34
N LYS A 225 -13.14 11.19 1.97
CA LYS A 225 -13.08 12.42 1.17
C LYS A 225 -13.52 12.18 -0.29
N ILE A 226 -13.31 10.97 -0.79
CA ILE A 226 -13.67 10.59 -2.15
C ILE A 226 -15.16 10.28 -2.25
N ASP A 227 -15.71 9.53 -1.27
CA ASP A 227 -17.14 9.29 -1.12
C ASP A 227 -17.60 9.64 0.31
N PRO A 228 -18.13 10.89 0.50
CA PRO A 228 -18.53 11.38 1.82
C PRO A 228 -19.71 10.64 2.47
N GLU A 229 -20.44 9.82 1.74
CA GLU A 229 -21.57 9.07 2.28
C GLU A 229 -21.26 7.57 2.49
N ALA A 230 -20.08 7.11 2.01
CA ALA A 230 -19.72 5.72 2.16
C ALA A 230 -19.46 5.35 3.62
N ARG A 231 -19.92 4.17 4.03
CA ARG A 231 -19.46 3.52 5.25
C ARG A 231 -18.10 2.88 5.00
N LEU A 232 -17.22 2.97 5.97
CA LEU A 232 -15.83 2.57 5.79
C LEU A 232 -15.51 1.38 6.70
N PHE A 233 -15.05 0.30 6.10
CA PHE A 233 -14.68 -0.91 6.82
C PHE A 233 -13.22 -1.26 6.56
N GLN A 234 -12.57 -1.78 7.60
CA GLN A 234 -11.32 -2.50 7.49
C GLN A 234 -11.60 -3.98 7.61
N ALA A 235 -11.41 -4.74 6.55
CA ALA A 235 -11.32 -6.18 6.65
C ALA A 235 -9.91 -6.55 7.10
N VAL A 236 -9.81 -7.32 8.17
CA VAL A 236 -8.53 -7.85 8.64
C VAL A 236 -8.59 -9.36 8.55
N ALA A 237 -7.64 -9.97 7.84
CA ALA A 237 -7.58 -11.41 7.66
C ALA A 237 -6.29 -12.01 8.23
N SER A 238 -6.41 -13.21 8.82
CA SER A 238 -5.24 -14.01 9.17
C SER A 238 -4.62 -14.65 7.95
N GLN A 239 -3.31 -14.51 7.78
CA GLN A 239 -2.54 -15.17 6.73
C GLN A 239 -2.43 -16.70 6.92
N GLU A 240 -2.65 -17.20 8.13
CA GLU A 240 -2.53 -18.62 8.45
C GLU A 240 -3.87 -19.37 8.36
N THR A 241 -4.97 -18.69 8.67
CA THR A 241 -6.30 -19.36 8.71
C THR A 241 -7.29 -18.83 7.69
N GLY A 242 -7.04 -17.64 7.13
CA GLY A 242 -8.00 -16.95 6.27
C GLY A 242 -9.24 -16.43 7.02
N GLU A 243 -9.28 -16.52 8.35
CA GLU A 243 -10.37 -15.93 9.11
C GLU A 243 -10.36 -14.41 8.93
N VAL A 244 -11.54 -13.81 8.68
CA VAL A 244 -11.70 -12.38 8.45
C VAL A 244 -12.57 -11.75 9.53
N LYS A 245 -12.16 -10.57 10.00
CA LYS A 245 -12.99 -9.67 10.80
C LYS A 245 -13.15 -8.35 10.06
N PHE A 246 -14.41 -7.90 9.91
CA PHE A 246 -14.74 -6.58 9.42
C PHE A 246 -14.92 -5.64 10.60
N ILE A 247 -14.26 -4.49 10.56
CA ILE A 247 -14.27 -3.46 11.60
C ILE A 247 -14.68 -2.15 10.93
N GLU A 248 -15.82 -1.60 11.33
CA GLU A 248 -16.26 -0.30 10.85
C GLU A 248 -15.40 0.81 11.45
N LEU A 249 -15.06 1.79 10.66
CA LEU A 249 -14.32 2.97 11.12
C LEU A 249 -15.27 3.89 11.89
N GLU A 250 -15.04 4.03 13.18
CA GLU A 250 -15.71 5.03 14.02
C GLU A 250 -15.25 6.44 13.65
N ASP A 251 -16.18 7.40 13.70
CA ASP A 251 -15.94 8.81 13.44
C ASP A 251 -15.14 9.11 12.14
N PRO A 252 -15.61 8.62 10.97
CA PRO A 252 -14.87 8.72 9.72
C PRO A 252 -14.50 10.17 9.34
N ASP A 253 -15.29 11.16 9.73
CA ASP A 253 -15.04 12.56 9.42
C ASP A 253 -13.85 13.14 10.23
N ILE A 254 -13.56 12.62 11.42
CA ILE A 254 -12.36 12.95 12.18
C ILE A 254 -11.12 12.48 11.42
N TRP A 255 -11.17 11.24 10.91
CA TRP A 255 -10.07 10.66 10.17
C TRP A 255 -9.87 11.29 8.79
N ALA A 256 -10.95 11.73 8.14
CA ALA A 256 -10.89 12.53 6.93
C ALA A 256 -10.17 13.86 7.17
N LYS A 257 -10.50 14.58 8.25
CA LYS A 257 -9.80 15.82 8.66
C LYS A 257 -8.34 15.57 9.04
N ALA A 258 -8.04 14.47 9.73
CA ALA A 258 -6.67 14.10 10.07
C ALA A 258 -5.83 13.84 8.81
N PHE A 259 -6.40 13.15 7.81
CA PHE A 259 -5.74 12.96 6.53
C PHE A 259 -5.52 14.28 5.79
N ASP A 260 -6.46 15.23 5.81
CA ASP A 260 -6.29 16.56 5.21
C ASP A 260 -5.06 17.28 5.77
N GLY A 261 -4.85 17.19 7.09
CA GLY A 261 -3.66 17.77 7.73
C GLY A 261 -2.36 17.12 7.24
N ILE A 262 -2.36 15.80 7.12
CA ILE A 262 -1.22 15.03 6.59
C ILE A 262 -0.97 15.38 5.12
N PHE A 263 -2.01 15.46 4.30
CA PHE A 263 -1.89 15.79 2.89
C PHE A 263 -1.39 17.23 2.69
N THR A 264 -1.87 18.18 3.48
CA THR A 264 -1.38 19.57 3.45
C THR A 264 0.10 19.63 3.81
N THR A 265 0.53 18.88 4.83
CA THR A 265 1.95 18.78 5.22
C THR A 265 2.79 18.16 4.11
N TRP A 266 2.28 17.12 3.45
CA TRP A 266 2.91 16.48 2.31
C TRP A 266 3.09 17.46 1.13
N CYS A 267 2.03 18.21 0.78
CA CYS A 267 2.10 19.24 -0.26
C CYS A 267 3.17 20.28 0.03
N ALA A 268 3.24 20.76 1.27
CA ALA A 268 4.26 21.75 1.69
C ALA A 268 5.68 21.17 1.61
N GLN A 269 5.90 19.94 2.10
CA GLN A 269 7.21 19.27 2.02
C GLN A 269 7.67 18.97 0.60
N LYS A 270 6.73 18.66 -0.29
CA LYS A 270 7.02 18.35 -1.69
C LYS A 270 7.01 19.59 -2.58
N GLU A 271 6.66 20.75 -2.04
CA GLU A 271 6.45 21.99 -2.82
C GLU A 271 5.57 21.73 -4.06
N TYR A 272 4.53 20.91 -3.86
CA TYR A 272 3.59 20.47 -4.90
C TYR A 272 2.20 20.27 -4.34
N ASP A 273 1.24 21.06 -4.82
CA ASP A 273 -0.17 20.87 -4.52
C ASP A 273 -0.94 20.55 -5.80
N PRO A 274 -1.37 19.29 -5.97
CA PRO A 274 -2.12 18.88 -7.16
C PRO A 274 -3.45 19.62 -7.35
N ARG A 275 -4.01 20.20 -6.29
CA ARG A 275 -5.27 20.97 -6.34
C ARG A 275 -5.10 22.32 -7.02
N CYS A 276 -3.90 22.90 -6.95
CA CYS A 276 -3.57 24.19 -7.53
C CYS A 276 -3.08 24.10 -8.98
N ALA A 277 -2.98 22.89 -9.52
CA ALA A 277 -2.57 22.67 -10.89
C ALA A 277 -3.76 22.91 -11.84
N ILE A 278 -3.85 24.14 -12.37
CA ILE A 278 -4.83 24.58 -13.37
C ILE A 278 -4.11 24.84 -14.68
#